data_c6046681898419bc2a718c3a73477ed2
#
_entry.id   c6046681898419bc2a718c3a73477ed2
#
_cell.length_a   1.000
_cell.length_b   1.000
_cell.length_c   1.000
_cell.angle_alpha   90.00
_cell.angle_beta   90.00
_cell.angle_gamma   90.00
#
_symmetry.space_group_name_H-M   'P 1'
#
loop_
_entity.id
_entity.type
_entity.pdbx_description
1 polymer ?
#
loop_
_entity_poly.entity_id
_entity_poly.type
_entity_poly.pdbx_seq_one_letter_code
_entity_poly.pdbx_strand_id
1 'polypeptide(L)'
;MLELREQLALHNRLYHGLDAPQISDAEYDRLFREAVELEARHPEWVTPDSPTQRVGAAPVAGFRAVEHRVPMLSLDNAMDAEELLAFDVRVRKYLATSDALAYTAEPKYDGVAVELVYEGGQFALGSTRGDGRTGEDVSHNLRTVRTIPLRLLGERVPPLLEVRGEVLMPLVAWRRLNEERLAAGLEVFANPRNSTAGTLRQLDPRTAAARPLEFFVYGIGRGEGALGAKSQRELFARLRELGFRVDPRREASVGIAGALAFHQQLERDRDALPYEVDGTVVKVDDFALQKRLGTLNRSPRWAIAFKFAPRQETTRVRAIEVSVGRTGTLTPVAVLEPVGIGGVTVEHATLHNQDEIERLDVRIGDTVFVERAGDVIPKVVKVVRELRPPDTVPFRLPETCPVCGEAAVRAEGEVATRCPNRRCPAK
;
A
#
# COMPACT_ATOMS: atom_id res chain seq x y z
N MET A 1 13.75 -6.41 18.20
CA MET A 1 13.92 -5.15 17.46
C MET A 1 14.82 -5.27 16.22
N LEU A 2 16.05 -5.80 16.32
CA LEU A 2 16.93 -5.95 15.15
C LEU A 2 16.28 -6.81 14.05
N GLU A 3 15.81 -7.98 14.42
CA GLU A 3 15.13 -8.90 13.50
C GLU A 3 13.87 -8.29 12.86
N LEU A 4 13.07 -7.58 13.66
CA LEU A 4 11.87 -6.88 13.15
C LEU A 4 12.22 -5.79 12.12
N ARG A 5 13.31 -5.06 12.33
CA ARG A 5 13.83 -4.09 11.35
C ARG A 5 14.33 -4.77 10.07
N GLU A 6 15.02 -5.90 10.18
CA GLU A 6 15.47 -6.67 9.04
C GLU A 6 14.28 -7.18 8.20
N GLN A 7 13.24 -7.70 8.86
CA GLN A 7 12.01 -8.12 8.21
C GLN A 7 11.31 -6.94 7.50
N LEU A 8 11.12 -5.82 8.20
CA LEU A 8 10.52 -4.62 7.61
C LEU A 8 11.34 -4.05 6.45
N ALA A 9 12.67 -4.03 6.57
CA ALA A 9 13.55 -3.57 5.51
C ALA A 9 13.50 -4.51 4.29
N LEU A 10 13.46 -5.83 4.51
CA LEU A 10 13.32 -6.83 3.46
C LEU A 10 11.99 -6.64 2.72
N HIS A 11 10.86 -6.60 3.45
CA HIS A 11 9.54 -6.49 2.84
C HIS A 11 9.34 -5.14 2.15
N ASN A 12 9.88 -4.07 2.71
CA ASN A 12 9.90 -2.76 2.07
C ASN A 12 10.66 -2.79 0.73
N ARG A 13 11.83 -3.44 0.69
CA ARG A 13 12.58 -3.64 -0.56
C ARG A 13 11.85 -4.53 -1.55
N LEU A 14 11.22 -5.60 -1.10
CA LEU A 14 10.46 -6.50 -1.95
C LEU A 14 9.24 -5.79 -2.56
N TYR A 15 8.50 -5.04 -1.75
CA TYR A 15 7.29 -4.32 -2.17
C TYR A 15 7.61 -3.13 -3.09
N HIS A 16 8.45 -2.20 -2.62
CA HIS A 16 8.70 -0.94 -3.34
C HIS A 16 9.87 -0.98 -4.31
N GLY A 17 10.83 -1.87 -4.10
CA GLY A 17 12.03 -1.94 -4.92
C GLY A 17 12.00 -3.02 -6.01
N LEU A 18 11.35 -4.14 -5.75
CA LEU A 18 11.39 -5.31 -6.65
C LEU A 18 10.00 -5.70 -7.19
N ASP A 19 8.92 -5.02 -6.81
CA ASP A 19 7.53 -5.38 -7.12
C ASP A 19 7.22 -6.88 -6.88
N ALA A 20 7.83 -7.45 -5.83
CA ALA A 20 7.74 -8.87 -5.47
C ALA A 20 7.37 -9.05 -3.99
N PRO A 21 6.21 -8.55 -3.56
CA PRO A 21 5.77 -8.64 -2.17
C PRO A 21 5.58 -10.10 -1.72
N GLN A 22 5.99 -10.40 -0.49
CA GLN A 22 5.88 -11.74 0.12
C GLN A 22 4.92 -11.78 1.31
N ILE A 23 4.44 -10.63 1.76
CA ILE A 23 3.43 -10.48 2.82
C ILE A 23 2.37 -9.49 2.38
N SER A 24 1.19 -9.56 3.02
CA SER A 24 0.11 -8.59 2.81
C SER A 24 0.43 -7.23 3.43
N ASP A 25 -0.23 -6.16 2.93
CA ASP A 25 -0.13 -4.82 3.52
C ASP A 25 -0.52 -4.83 5.01
N ALA A 26 -1.59 -5.57 5.37
CA ALA A 26 -2.03 -5.69 6.74
C ALA A 26 -0.97 -6.33 7.65
N GLU A 27 -0.23 -7.30 7.14
CA GLU A 27 0.85 -7.94 7.88
C GLU A 27 2.08 -7.03 7.99
N TYR A 28 2.42 -6.32 6.92
CA TYR A 28 3.44 -5.28 6.97
C TYR A 28 3.07 -4.20 7.99
N ASP A 29 1.82 -3.70 7.96
CA ASP A 29 1.33 -2.70 8.90
C ASP A 29 1.39 -3.20 10.36
N ARG A 30 1.10 -4.49 10.60
CA ARG A 30 1.21 -5.11 11.92
C ARG A 30 2.67 -5.11 12.43
N LEU A 31 3.59 -5.62 11.61
CA LEU A 31 5.03 -5.62 11.93
C LEU A 31 5.54 -4.19 12.16
N PHE A 32 5.05 -3.26 11.36
CA PHE A 32 5.42 -1.87 11.46
C PHE A 32 4.93 -1.23 12.77
N ARG A 33 3.66 -1.46 13.18
CA ARG A 33 3.12 -1.00 14.46
C ARG A 33 3.93 -1.56 15.63
N GLU A 34 4.25 -2.85 15.57
CA GLU A 34 5.09 -3.50 16.58
C GLU A 34 6.46 -2.81 16.72
N ALA A 35 7.09 -2.46 15.59
CA ALA A 35 8.35 -1.71 15.60
C ALA A 35 8.19 -0.32 16.23
N VAL A 36 7.14 0.42 15.86
CA VAL A 36 6.84 1.74 16.43
C VAL A 36 6.62 1.66 17.95
N GLU A 37 5.86 0.66 18.42
CA GLU A 37 5.61 0.46 19.86
C GLU A 37 6.88 0.10 20.61
N LEU A 38 7.75 -0.72 20.04
CA LEU A 38 9.04 -1.06 20.63
C LEU A 38 9.95 0.15 20.70
N GLU A 39 10.04 0.96 19.67
CA GLU A 39 10.83 2.18 19.64
C GLU A 39 10.28 3.25 20.59
N ALA A 40 8.96 3.33 20.75
CA ALA A 40 8.34 4.23 21.74
C ALA A 40 8.68 3.83 23.18
N ARG A 41 8.79 2.52 23.46
CA ARG A 41 9.20 1.99 24.78
C ARG A 41 10.70 2.07 25.01
N HIS A 42 11.49 2.05 23.93
CA HIS A 42 12.94 2.03 23.92
C HIS A 42 13.51 3.06 22.95
N PRO A 43 13.44 4.37 23.27
CA PRO A 43 13.91 5.44 22.38
C PRO A 43 15.39 5.30 21.98
N GLU A 44 16.20 4.66 22.81
CA GLU A 44 17.61 4.35 22.55
C GLU A 44 17.81 3.35 21.39
N TRP A 45 16.77 2.65 21.00
CA TRP A 45 16.80 1.73 19.85
C TRP A 45 16.51 2.42 18.51
N VAL A 46 16.03 3.66 18.54
CA VAL A 46 15.79 4.41 17.30
C VAL A 46 17.12 4.73 16.63
N THR A 47 17.27 4.29 15.38
CA THR A 47 18.43 4.59 14.55
C THR A 47 18.00 5.30 13.26
N PRO A 48 18.87 6.13 12.65
CA PRO A 48 18.51 6.86 11.42
C PRO A 48 18.11 5.96 10.25
N ASP A 49 18.54 4.69 10.28
CA ASP A 49 18.27 3.66 9.28
C ASP A 49 17.07 2.75 9.66
N SER A 50 16.40 3.00 10.78
CA SER A 50 15.22 2.24 11.16
C SER A 50 14.13 2.35 10.08
N PRO A 51 13.46 1.24 9.71
CA PRO A 51 12.31 1.27 8.81
C PRO A 51 11.21 2.23 9.24
N THR A 52 11.06 2.47 10.55
CA THR A 52 10.11 3.44 11.10
C THR A 52 10.46 4.89 10.73
N GLN A 53 11.71 5.15 10.36
CA GLN A 53 12.19 6.46 9.91
C GLN A 53 12.11 6.63 8.38
N ARG A 54 11.67 5.59 7.65
CA ARG A 54 11.54 5.60 6.18
C ARG A 54 10.08 5.51 5.75
N VAL A 55 9.82 5.97 4.53
CA VAL A 55 8.49 5.95 3.90
C VAL A 55 8.41 4.93 2.75
N GLY A 56 9.52 4.50 2.18
CA GLY A 56 9.57 3.57 1.05
C GLY A 56 10.99 3.11 0.74
N ALA A 57 11.16 2.37 -0.35
CA ALA A 57 12.46 1.91 -0.82
C ALA A 57 13.28 3.02 -1.47
N ALA A 58 14.60 2.88 -1.49
CA ALA A 58 15.48 3.74 -2.25
C ALA A 58 15.23 3.62 -3.77
N PRO A 59 15.49 4.69 -4.56
CA PRO A 59 15.39 4.64 -6.02
C PRO A 59 16.21 3.51 -6.64
N VAL A 60 15.68 2.93 -7.73
CA VAL A 60 16.37 1.88 -8.49
C VAL A 60 17.45 2.50 -9.39
N ALA A 61 18.58 1.83 -9.58
CA ALA A 61 19.65 2.28 -10.47
C ALA A 61 19.14 2.41 -11.92
N GLY A 62 19.44 3.54 -12.56
CA GLY A 62 19.02 3.83 -13.93
C GLY A 62 18.13 5.05 -14.07
N PHE A 63 17.48 5.47 -13.01
CA PHE A 63 16.74 6.74 -12.95
C PHE A 63 17.52 7.75 -12.09
N ARG A 64 17.46 9.02 -12.47
CA ARG A 64 18.07 10.09 -11.67
C ARG A 64 17.32 10.19 -10.35
N ALA A 65 18.04 10.20 -9.24
CA ALA A 65 17.49 10.49 -7.94
C ALA A 65 17.07 11.96 -7.82
N VAL A 66 15.90 12.19 -7.22
CA VAL A 66 15.32 13.52 -6.97
C VAL A 66 15.02 13.66 -5.49
N GLU A 67 15.57 14.65 -4.84
CA GLU A 67 15.27 14.98 -3.45
C GLU A 67 14.00 15.84 -3.37
N HIS A 68 13.03 15.41 -2.54
CA HIS A 68 11.82 16.19 -2.28
C HIS A 68 12.13 17.36 -1.37
N ARG A 69 11.79 18.59 -1.79
CA ARG A 69 11.99 19.81 -0.98
C ARG A 69 11.17 19.78 0.31
N VAL A 70 10.01 19.15 0.27
CA VAL A 70 9.18 18.83 1.43
C VAL A 70 8.99 17.31 1.46
N PRO A 71 9.30 16.59 2.54
CA PRO A 71 9.15 15.15 2.59
C PRO A 71 7.74 14.67 2.25
N MET A 72 7.64 13.58 1.48
CA MET A 72 6.37 12.90 1.18
C MET A 72 6.07 11.88 2.28
N LEU A 73 5.38 12.34 3.32
CA LEU A 73 5.09 11.54 4.51
C LEU A 73 4.14 10.38 4.20
N SER A 74 4.21 9.33 5.00
CA SER A 74 3.19 8.29 5.09
C SER A 74 1.99 8.79 5.90
N LEU A 75 0.95 7.96 5.99
CA LEU A 75 -0.17 8.16 6.91
C LEU A 75 -0.16 7.06 7.96
N ASP A 76 -0.58 7.38 9.17
CA ASP A 76 -0.95 6.37 10.14
C ASP A 76 -2.25 5.69 9.71
N ASN A 77 -2.46 4.45 10.13
CA ASN A 77 -3.63 3.68 9.75
C ASN A 77 -4.64 3.58 10.89
N ALA A 78 -5.92 3.61 10.54
CA ALA A 78 -7.01 3.08 11.34
C ALA A 78 -7.57 1.84 10.62
N MET A 79 -7.82 0.76 11.36
CA MET A 79 -8.30 -0.51 10.80
C MET A 79 -9.77 -0.74 11.12
N ASP A 80 -10.33 0.01 12.07
CA ASP A 80 -11.73 -0.03 12.47
C ASP A 80 -12.26 1.35 12.88
N ALA A 81 -13.56 1.41 13.15
CA ALA A 81 -14.22 2.65 13.53
C ALA A 81 -13.75 3.20 14.90
N GLU A 82 -13.34 2.33 15.83
CA GLU A 82 -12.84 2.74 17.14
C GLU A 82 -11.51 3.48 17.01
N GLU A 83 -10.60 2.98 16.17
CA GLU A 83 -9.32 3.63 15.88
C GLU A 83 -9.51 4.98 15.18
N LEU A 84 -10.50 5.09 14.27
CA LEU A 84 -10.84 6.37 13.65
C LEU A 84 -11.39 7.38 14.67
N LEU A 85 -12.30 6.97 15.55
CA LEU A 85 -12.81 7.83 16.63
C LEU A 85 -11.71 8.22 17.61
N ALA A 86 -10.81 7.29 17.94
CA ALA A 86 -9.64 7.56 18.76
C ALA A 86 -8.70 8.59 18.12
N PHE A 87 -8.59 8.62 16.80
CA PHE A 87 -7.86 9.66 16.07
C PHE A 87 -8.46 11.04 16.34
N ASP A 88 -9.77 11.23 16.20
CA ASP A 88 -10.46 12.51 16.49
C ASP A 88 -10.22 12.95 17.94
N VAL A 89 -10.31 12.02 18.90
CA VAL A 89 -10.03 12.31 20.31
C VAL A 89 -8.59 12.78 20.51
N ARG A 90 -7.61 12.13 19.87
CA ARG A 90 -6.18 12.55 19.94
C ARG A 90 -5.98 13.94 19.35
N VAL A 91 -6.58 14.22 18.19
CA VAL A 91 -6.50 15.53 17.52
C VAL A 91 -7.07 16.63 18.38
N ARG A 92 -8.30 16.46 18.91
CA ARG A 92 -8.94 17.44 19.80
C ARG A 92 -8.16 17.65 21.09
N LYS A 93 -7.64 16.59 21.70
CA LYS A 93 -6.79 16.68 22.88
C LYS A 93 -5.52 17.50 22.63
N TYR A 94 -4.87 17.28 21.49
CA TYR A 94 -3.67 18.03 21.12
C TYR A 94 -3.96 19.52 20.89
N LEU A 95 -5.12 19.83 20.29
CA LEU A 95 -5.57 21.21 20.05
C LEU A 95 -6.16 21.88 21.31
N ALA A 96 -6.32 21.14 22.39
CA ALA A 96 -6.99 21.58 23.63
C ALA A 96 -8.39 22.17 23.36
N THR A 97 -9.20 21.47 22.55
CA THR A 97 -10.58 21.88 22.21
C THR A 97 -11.56 20.74 22.45
N SER A 98 -12.80 21.11 22.84
CA SER A 98 -13.95 20.23 22.88
C SER A 98 -14.84 20.34 21.64
N ASP A 99 -14.56 21.32 20.76
CA ASP A 99 -15.38 21.60 19.59
C ASP A 99 -15.24 20.47 18.56
N ALA A 100 -16.32 20.26 17.81
CA ALA A 100 -16.29 19.36 16.67
C ALA A 100 -15.40 19.94 15.57
N LEU A 101 -14.51 19.09 15.03
CA LEU A 101 -13.60 19.49 13.95
C LEU A 101 -14.22 19.18 12.58
N ALA A 102 -13.92 20.03 11.61
CA ALA A 102 -14.20 19.73 10.21
C ALA A 102 -13.09 18.85 9.63
N TYR A 103 -13.51 17.81 8.93
CA TYR A 103 -12.63 16.91 8.21
C TYR A 103 -12.99 16.86 6.73
N THR A 104 -12.03 16.54 5.89
CA THR A 104 -12.26 16.05 4.54
C THR A 104 -12.04 14.55 4.50
N ALA A 105 -12.90 13.84 3.75
CA ALA A 105 -12.76 12.42 3.48
C ALA A 105 -12.60 12.23 1.96
N GLU A 106 -11.64 11.41 1.57
CA GLU A 106 -11.32 11.15 0.16
C GLU A 106 -10.95 9.69 -0.05
N PRO A 107 -11.16 9.13 -1.26
CA PRO A 107 -10.71 7.78 -1.57
C PRO A 107 -9.21 7.66 -1.37
N LYS A 108 -8.77 6.58 -0.71
CA LYS A 108 -7.38 6.19 -0.64
C LYS A 108 -7.06 5.33 -1.85
N TYR A 109 -6.47 5.97 -2.84
CA TYR A 109 -6.10 5.30 -4.08
C TYR A 109 -4.99 4.29 -3.86
N ASP A 110 -5.06 3.17 -4.57
CA ASP A 110 -4.00 2.17 -4.63
C ASP A 110 -3.29 2.25 -5.99
N GLY A 111 -2.33 3.16 -6.06
CA GLY A 111 -1.54 3.47 -7.23
C GLY A 111 -0.09 3.75 -6.90
N VAL A 112 0.50 4.70 -7.60
CA VAL A 112 1.87 5.17 -7.38
C VAL A 112 1.86 6.64 -7.03
N ALA A 113 2.30 6.96 -5.81
CA ALA A 113 2.43 8.32 -5.32
C ALA A 113 3.56 9.06 -6.07
N VAL A 114 3.24 10.23 -6.60
CA VAL A 114 4.19 11.07 -7.31
C VAL A 114 4.11 12.53 -6.85
N GLU A 115 5.21 13.24 -7.03
CA GLU A 115 5.28 14.70 -6.90
C GLU A 115 5.54 15.32 -8.27
N LEU A 116 4.75 16.34 -8.62
CA LEU A 116 4.86 17.12 -9.84
C LEU A 116 5.31 18.54 -9.48
N VAL A 117 6.41 18.99 -10.04
CA VAL A 117 6.94 20.33 -9.85
C VAL A 117 6.62 21.19 -11.05
N TYR A 118 5.99 22.34 -10.80
CA TYR A 118 5.69 23.35 -11.79
C TYR A 118 6.50 24.62 -11.51
N GLU A 119 7.19 25.11 -12.51
CA GLU A 119 7.96 26.36 -12.47
C GLU A 119 7.39 27.35 -13.52
N GLY A 120 6.99 28.53 -13.08
CA GLY A 120 6.29 29.48 -13.95
C GLY A 120 5.03 28.91 -14.60
N GLY A 121 4.37 27.95 -13.95
CA GLY A 121 3.20 27.26 -14.44
C GLY A 121 3.47 26.15 -15.47
N GLN A 122 4.72 25.85 -15.80
CA GLN A 122 5.08 24.76 -16.70
C GLN A 122 5.53 23.54 -15.90
N PHE A 123 5.13 22.33 -16.33
CA PHE A 123 5.59 21.09 -15.74
C PHE A 123 7.11 20.93 -15.97
N ALA A 124 7.87 21.04 -14.91
CA ALA A 124 9.33 20.99 -14.93
C ALA A 124 9.87 19.60 -14.60
N LEU A 125 9.35 18.97 -13.53
CA LEU A 125 9.86 17.72 -12.97
C LEU A 125 8.72 16.88 -12.42
N GLY A 126 8.82 15.55 -12.55
CA GLY A 126 7.95 14.61 -11.88
C GLY A 126 8.74 13.45 -11.31
N SER A 127 8.52 13.13 -10.06
CA SER A 127 9.25 12.08 -9.35
C SER A 127 8.33 11.17 -8.55
N THR A 128 8.73 9.90 -8.39
CA THR A 128 8.08 8.97 -7.48
C THR A 128 8.33 9.38 -6.04
N ARG A 129 7.48 8.92 -5.10
CA ARG A 129 7.69 9.16 -3.67
C ARG A 129 9.02 8.61 -3.15
N GLY A 130 9.45 7.45 -3.67
CA GLY A 130 10.63 6.73 -3.17
C GLY A 130 10.53 6.43 -1.67
N ASP A 131 11.56 6.76 -0.91
CA ASP A 131 11.59 6.62 0.55
C ASP A 131 10.93 7.80 1.29
N GLY A 132 10.31 8.71 0.54
CA GLY A 132 9.67 9.93 1.04
C GLY A 132 10.58 11.13 1.14
N ARG A 133 11.89 10.96 1.01
CA ARG A 133 12.89 12.04 0.89
C ARG A 133 13.50 12.09 -0.50
N THR A 134 13.74 10.92 -1.07
CA THR A 134 14.34 10.78 -2.39
C THR A 134 13.49 9.84 -3.23
N GLY A 135 13.07 10.30 -4.40
CA GLY A 135 12.35 9.53 -5.41
C GLY A 135 13.16 9.37 -6.69
N GLU A 136 12.53 8.79 -7.71
CA GLU A 136 13.09 8.61 -9.05
C GLU A 136 12.47 9.64 -10.00
N ASP A 137 13.29 10.29 -10.84
CA ASP A 137 12.83 11.15 -11.93
C ASP A 137 12.15 10.32 -13.01
N VAL A 138 10.84 10.41 -13.07
CA VAL A 138 9.97 9.74 -14.06
C VAL A 138 9.23 10.75 -14.95
N SER A 139 9.79 11.97 -15.07
CA SER A 139 9.18 13.10 -15.78
C SER A 139 8.77 12.76 -17.21
N HIS A 140 9.59 12.00 -17.93
CA HIS A 140 9.33 11.65 -19.32
C HIS A 140 8.08 10.73 -19.46
N ASN A 141 7.84 9.85 -18.50
CA ASN A 141 6.65 9.02 -18.49
C ASN A 141 5.42 9.77 -17.96
N LEU A 142 5.59 10.61 -16.93
CA LEU A 142 4.49 11.42 -16.40
C LEU A 142 3.95 12.43 -17.41
N ARG A 143 4.80 12.94 -18.33
CA ARG A 143 4.35 13.80 -19.45
C ARG A 143 3.34 13.11 -20.38
N THR A 144 3.36 11.78 -20.45
CA THR A 144 2.43 11.00 -21.27
C THR A 144 1.06 10.82 -20.62
N VAL A 145 0.94 11.06 -19.32
CA VAL A 145 -0.31 10.93 -18.55
C VAL A 145 -1.22 12.14 -18.87
N ARG A 146 -2.28 11.92 -19.62
CA ARG A 146 -3.12 12.99 -20.15
C ARG A 146 -3.84 13.83 -19.10
N THR A 147 -4.07 13.29 -17.92
CA THR A 147 -4.70 13.98 -16.79
C THR A 147 -3.74 14.86 -16.01
N ILE A 148 -2.44 14.87 -16.35
CA ILE A 148 -1.44 15.79 -15.82
C ILE A 148 -1.36 17.01 -16.74
N PRO A 149 -1.70 18.24 -16.26
CA PRO A 149 -1.55 19.44 -17.07
C PRO A 149 -0.05 19.71 -17.27
N LEU A 150 0.40 19.81 -18.53
CA LEU A 150 1.79 20.22 -18.84
C LEU A 150 1.99 21.72 -18.64
N ARG A 151 0.90 22.47 -18.59
CA ARG A 151 0.86 23.88 -18.22
C ARG A 151 -0.37 24.14 -17.34
N LEU A 152 -0.14 24.84 -16.24
CA LEU A 152 -1.22 25.23 -15.34
C LEU A 152 -2.12 26.27 -16.01
N LEU A 153 -3.42 26.19 -15.74
CA LEU A 153 -4.43 27.10 -16.24
C LEU A 153 -4.61 28.31 -15.28
N GLY A 154 -5.27 29.37 -15.77
CA GLY A 154 -5.63 30.53 -14.98
C GLY A 154 -4.58 31.66 -15.02
N GLU A 155 -5.02 32.84 -14.54
CA GLU A 155 -4.20 34.06 -14.59
C GLU A 155 -3.21 34.17 -13.40
N ARG A 156 -3.53 33.50 -12.29
CA ARG A 156 -2.73 33.54 -11.03
C ARG A 156 -2.02 32.20 -10.80
N VAL A 157 -0.99 31.98 -11.59
CA VAL A 157 -0.17 30.78 -11.48
C VAL A 157 0.98 31.03 -10.52
N PRO A 158 1.21 30.20 -9.50
CA PRO A 158 2.37 30.32 -8.62
C PRO A 158 3.68 30.17 -9.39
N PRO A 159 4.74 30.94 -9.03
CA PRO A 159 6.05 30.79 -9.66
C PRO A 159 6.68 29.42 -9.42
N LEU A 160 6.35 28.79 -8.29
CA LEU A 160 6.70 27.42 -7.93
C LEU A 160 5.51 26.75 -7.26
N LEU A 161 5.13 25.56 -7.75
CA LEU A 161 4.10 24.73 -7.14
C LEU A 161 4.53 23.26 -7.19
N GLU A 162 4.55 22.61 -6.04
CA GLU A 162 4.74 21.16 -5.91
C GLU A 162 3.41 20.50 -5.62
N VAL A 163 2.94 19.67 -6.54
CA VAL A 163 1.63 18.98 -6.46
C VAL A 163 1.85 17.52 -6.23
N ARG A 164 1.11 16.94 -5.31
CA ARG A 164 1.17 15.52 -4.96
C ARG A 164 -0.12 14.81 -5.34
N GLY A 165 0.02 13.64 -5.89
CA GLY A 165 -1.12 12.84 -6.31
C GLY A 165 -0.72 11.39 -6.52
N GLU A 166 -1.74 10.62 -6.89
CA GLU A 166 -1.59 9.20 -7.19
C GLU A 166 -1.78 8.99 -8.69
N VAL A 167 -0.85 8.29 -9.31
CA VAL A 167 -1.00 7.78 -10.68
C VAL A 167 -1.62 6.40 -10.60
N LEU A 168 -2.66 6.18 -11.41
CA LEU A 168 -3.48 4.99 -11.40
C LEU A 168 -3.61 4.41 -12.81
N MET A 169 -3.75 3.11 -12.90
CA MET A 169 -4.26 2.44 -14.10
C MET A 169 -5.72 2.06 -13.88
N PRO A 170 -6.67 2.54 -14.71
CA PRO A 170 -8.06 2.10 -14.62
C PRO A 170 -8.20 0.57 -14.75
N LEU A 171 -9.13 -0.02 -13.99
CA LEU A 171 -9.32 -1.48 -13.95
C LEU A 171 -9.58 -2.09 -15.34
N VAL A 172 -10.35 -1.40 -16.18
CA VAL A 172 -10.62 -1.85 -17.55
C VAL A 172 -9.32 -1.90 -18.37
N ALA A 173 -8.47 -0.89 -18.22
CA ALA A 173 -7.19 -0.82 -18.93
C ALA A 173 -6.22 -1.90 -18.45
N TRP A 174 -6.16 -2.15 -17.14
CA TRP A 174 -5.34 -3.19 -16.55
C TRP A 174 -5.75 -4.59 -17.01
N ARG A 175 -7.07 -4.90 -17.04
CA ARG A 175 -7.58 -6.17 -17.55
C ARG A 175 -7.18 -6.39 -18.99
N ARG A 176 -7.41 -5.39 -19.86
CA ARG A 176 -7.01 -5.43 -21.26
C ARG A 176 -5.50 -5.63 -21.44
N LEU A 177 -4.68 -4.89 -20.69
CA LEU A 177 -3.23 -5.04 -20.73
C LEU A 177 -2.80 -6.47 -20.36
N ASN A 178 -3.43 -7.08 -19.36
CA ASN A 178 -3.14 -8.45 -18.96
C ASN A 178 -3.60 -9.49 -20.00
N GLU A 179 -4.74 -9.28 -20.66
CA GLU A 179 -5.19 -10.10 -21.79
C GLU A 179 -4.19 -10.06 -22.94
N GLU A 180 -3.72 -8.86 -23.31
CA GLU A 180 -2.69 -8.66 -24.35
C GLU A 180 -1.34 -9.35 -23.96
N ARG A 181 -0.93 -9.25 -22.70
CA ARG A 181 0.29 -9.91 -22.20
C ARG A 181 0.16 -11.43 -22.23
N LEU A 182 -0.96 -11.96 -21.77
CA LEU A 182 -1.24 -13.40 -21.79
C LEU A 182 -1.22 -13.93 -23.22
N ALA A 183 -1.85 -13.24 -24.17
CA ALA A 183 -1.84 -13.60 -25.59
C ALA A 183 -0.42 -13.57 -26.19
N ALA A 184 0.46 -12.72 -25.67
CA ALA A 184 1.87 -12.63 -26.06
C ALA A 184 2.79 -13.61 -25.30
N GLY A 185 2.26 -14.47 -24.42
CA GLY A 185 3.05 -15.41 -23.60
C GLY A 185 3.89 -14.72 -22.52
N LEU A 186 3.52 -13.49 -22.13
CA LEU A 186 4.21 -12.70 -21.10
C LEU A 186 3.52 -12.87 -19.75
N GLU A 187 4.30 -12.74 -18.69
CA GLU A 187 3.78 -12.69 -17.32
C GLU A 187 2.77 -11.54 -17.14
N VAL A 188 1.63 -11.79 -16.50
CA VAL A 188 0.62 -10.78 -16.22
C VAL A 188 0.98 -9.97 -14.98
N PHE A 189 0.50 -8.74 -14.91
CA PHE A 189 0.65 -7.93 -13.70
C PHE A 189 -0.34 -8.37 -12.62
N ALA A 190 0.14 -8.58 -11.41
CA ALA A 190 -0.67 -9.05 -10.29
C ALA A 190 -1.83 -8.11 -9.93
N ASN A 191 -1.62 -6.79 -10.06
CA ASN A 191 -2.62 -5.77 -9.76
C ASN A 191 -2.37 -4.47 -10.57
N PRO A 192 -3.34 -3.52 -10.58
CA PRO A 192 -3.22 -2.24 -11.26
C PRO A 192 -2.06 -1.37 -10.77
N ARG A 193 -1.72 -1.44 -9.46
CA ARG A 193 -0.61 -0.70 -8.88
C ARG A 193 0.74 -1.16 -9.45
N ASN A 194 0.97 -2.48 -9.51
CA ASN A 194 2.21 -3.02 -10.08
C ASN A 194 2.35 -2.70 -11.56
N SER A 195 1.25 -2.74 -12.34
CA SER A 195 1.28 -2.32 -13.73
C SER A 195 1.54 -0.83 -13.90
N THR A 196 1.03 0.02 -12.99
CA THR A 196 1.30 1.46 -12.96
C THR A 196 2.78 1.71 -12.64
N ALA A 197 3.32 1.08 -11.60
CA ALA A 197 4.73 1.20 -11.20
C ALA A 197 5.67 0.74 -12.34
N GLY A 198 5.39 -0.44 -12.90
CA GLY A 198 6.16 -0.96 -14.04
C GLY A 198 6.06 -0.09 -15.29
N THR A 199 4.95 0.63 -15.49
CA THR A 199 4.78 1.57 -16.60
C THR A 199 5.55 2.85 -16.37
N LEU A 200 5.50 3.43 -15.16
CA LEU A 200 6.25 4.64 -14.84
C LEU A 200 7.77 4.44 -14.84
N ARG A 201 8.24 3.20 -14.72
CA ARG A 201 9.66 2.82 -14.78
C ARG A 201 10.13 2.35 -16.15
N GLN A 202 9.33 2.55 -17.22
CA GLN A 202 9.80 2.27 -18.57
C GLN A 202 10.83 3.32 -19.00
N LEU A 203 11.92 2.86 -19.60
CA LEU A 203 12.93 3.75 -20.18
C LEU A 203 12.43 4.43 -21.46
N ASP A 204 11.56 3.76 -22.22
CA ASP A 204 10.92 4.31 -23.41
C ASP A 204 9.53 4.88 -23.07
N PRO A 205 9.34 6.22 -23.14
CA PRO A 205 8.06 6.86 -22.83
C PRO A 205 6.92 6.46 -23.78
N ARG A 206 7.24 5.91 -24.96
CA ARG A 206 6.22 5.40 -25.89
C ARG A 206 5.44 4.24 -25.29
N THR A 207 6.11 3.40 -24.48
CA THR A 207 5.45 2.32 -23.75
C THR A 207 4.48 2.87 -22.70
N ALA A 208 4.86 3.93 -21.97
CA ALA A 208 3.98 4.60 -21.03
C ALA A 208 2.79 5.28 -21.73
N ALA A 209 3.04 5.94 -22.87
CA ALA A 209 2.02 6.62 -23.65
C ALA A 209 0.94 5.67 -24.24
N ALA A 210 1.31 4.42 -24.53
CA ALA A 210 0.39 3.37 -25.00
C ALA A 210 -0.52 2.82 -23.89
N ARG A 211 -0.24 3.12 -22.62
CA ARG A 211 -1.00 2.63 -21.47
C ARG A 211 -1.79 3.76 -20.83
N PRO A 212 -3.11 3.64 -20.68
CA PRO A 212 -3.95 4.72 -20.14
C PRO A 212 -3.76 4.84 -18.64
N LEU A 213 -2.83 5.70 -18.22
CA LEU A 213 -2.65 6.12 -16.83
C LEU A 213 -3.46 7.39 -16.56
N GLU A 214 -3.94 7.52 -15.32
CA GLU A 214 -4.65 8.69 -14.82
C GLU A 214 -3.96 9.20 -13.54
N PHE A 215 -4.02 10.52 -13.32
CA PHE A 215 -3.49 11.17 -12.13
C PHE A 215 -4.61 11.85 -11.36
N PHE A 216 -4.69 11.60 -10.06
CA PHE A 216 -5.56 12.31 -9.12
C PHE A 216 -4.74 13.04 -8.09
N VAL A 217 -4.96 14.34 -7.98
CA VAL A 217 -4.30 15.17 -6.98
C VAL A 217 -4.89 14.91 -5.59
N TYR A 218 -4.02 14.78 -4.58
CA TYR A 218 -4.45 14.66 -3.18
C TYR A 218 -3.82 15.68 -2.24
N GLY A 219 -2.90 16.51 -2.71
CA GLY A 219 -2.26 17.54 -1.89
C GLY A 219 -1.16 18.29 -2.60
N ILE A 220 -0.46 19.09 -1.85
CA ILE A 220 0.70 19.87 -2.32
C ILE A 220 1.89 19.71 -1.38
N GLY A 221 3.09 19.90 -1.91
CA GLY A 221 4.32 20.04 -1.16
C GLY A 221 4.59 21.51 -0.84
N ARG A 222 5.17 22.25 -1.79
CA ARG A 222 5.52 23.66 -1.65
C ARG A 222 4.60 24.53 -2.53
N GLY A 223 4.32 25.73 -2.07
CA GLY A 223 3.48 26.69 -2.82
C GLY A 223 2.11 26.96 -2.21
N GLU A 224 1.80 26.37 -1.04
CA GLU A 224 0.51 26.53 -0.35
C GLU A 224 0.10 28.00 -0.14
N GLY A 225 1.03 28.84 0.35
CA GLY A 225 0.78 30.27 0.57
C GLY A 225 0.48 31.05 -0.72
N ALA A 226 0.99 30.59 -1.86
CA ALA A 226 0.77 31.25 -3.14
C ALA A 226 -0.64 30.95 -3.71
N LEU A 227 -1.29 29.87 -3.27
CA LEU A 227 -2.68 29.52 -3.67
C LEU A 227 -3.74 30.25 -2.82
N GLY A 228 -3.36 30.80 -1.66
CA GLY A 228 -4.26 31.51 -0.76
C GLY A 228 -5.36 30.68 -0.14
N ALA A 229 -5.27 29.35 -0.24
CA ALA A 229 -6.23 28.43 0.36
C ALA A 229 -6.02 28.33 1.88
N LYS A 230 -7.10 28.28 2.63
CA LYS A 230 -7.09 28.15 4.10
C LYS A 230 -7.55 26.78 4.58
N SER A 231 -8.04 25.97 3.65
CA SER A 231 -8.57 24.62 3.96
C SER A 231 -8.30 23.65 2.80
N GLN A 232 -8.43 22.36 3.09
CA GLN A 232 -8.34 21.30 2.08
C GLN A 232 -9.38 21.52 0.96
N ARG A 233 -10.61 21.90 1.33
CA ARG A 233 -11.67 22.19 0.38
C ARG A 233 -11.30 23.31 -0.57
N GLU A 234 -10.79 24.43 -0.05
CA GLU A 234 -10.34 25.57 -0.87
C GLU A 234 -9.15 25.19 -1.75
N LEU A 235 -8.21 24.42 -1.22
CA LEU A 235 -7.07 23.91 -1.98
C LEU A 235 -7.54 23.13 -3.23
N PHE A 236 -8.47 22.21 -3.05
CA PHE A 236 -8.95 21.41 -4.19
C PHE A 236 -9.75 22.22 -5.20
N ALA A 237 -10.47 23.26 -4.77
CA ALA A 237 -11.09 24.21 -5.69
C ALA A 237 -10.01 24.92 -6.52
N ARG A 238 -8.94 25.41 -5.91
CA ARG A 238 -7.82 26.04 -6.61
C ARG A 238 -7.08 25.09 -7.54
N LEU A 239 -6.82 23.85 -7.11
CA LEU A 239 -6.15 22.86 -7.96
C LEU A 239 -7.01 22.51 -9.20
N ARG A 240 -8.34 22.47 -9.06
CA ARG A 240 -9.24 22.29 -10.21
C ARG A 240 -9.18 23.48 -11.17
N GLU A 241 -9.14 24.70 -10.68
CA GLU A 241 -8.97 25.91 -11.49
C GLU A 241 -7.64 25.91 -12.27
N LEU A 242 -6.58 25.32 -11.68
CA LEU A 242 -5.28 25.15 -12.31
C LEU A 242 -5.22 23.99 -13.32
N GLY A 243 -6.32 23.23 -13.50
CA GLY A 243 -6.42 22.16 -14.49
C GLY A 243 -6.20 20.74 -13.97
N PHE A 244 -6.02 20.56 -12.66
CA PHE A 244 -5.86 19.22 -12.08
C PHE A 244 -7.20 18.49 -11.97
N ARG A 245 -7.16 17.19 -12.20
CA ARG A 245 -8.29 16.31 -11.93
C ARG A 245 -8.40 16.06 -10.42
N VAL A 246 -9.53 16.50 -9.86
CA VAL A 246 -9.92 16.28 -8.46
C VAL A 246 -11.07 15.28 -8.45
N ASP A 247 -10.99 14.23 -7.66
CA ASP A 247 -12.06 13.22 -7.58
C ASP A 247 -13.37 13.85 -7.09
N PRO A 248 -14.48 13.66 -7.82
CA PRO A 248 -15.78 14.19 -7.44
C PRO A 248 -16.38 13.52 -6.18
N ARG A 249 -15.93 12.32 -5.81
CA ARG A 249 -16.39 11.59 -4.60
C ARG A 249 -15.81 12.10 -3.31
N ARG A 250 -14.92 13.08 -3.36
CA ARG A 250 -14.37 13.72 -2.18
C ARG A 250 -15.45 14.48 -1.43
N GLU A 251 -15.58 14.21 -0.14
CA GLU A 251 -16.50 14.90 0.73
C GLU A 251 -15.74 15.84 1.65
N ALA A 252 -16.21 17.07 1.75
CA ALA A 252 -15.56 18.14 2.52
C ALA A 252 -16.44 18.63 3.65
N SER A 253 -15.81 19.06 4.74
CA SER A 253 -16.44 19.69 5.91
C SER A 253 -17.43 18.78 6.65
N VAL A 254 -17.14 17.51 6.73
CA VAL A 254 -17.87 16.57 7.59
C VAL A 254 -17.17 16.43 8.94
N GLY A 255 -17.93 16.20 10.01
CA GLY A 255 -17.36 15.74 11.29
C GLY A 255 -16.83 14.31 11.18
N ILE A 256 -16.21 13.78 12.22
CA ILE A 256 -15.65 12.41 12.19
C ILE A 256 -16.72 11.34 11.89
N ALA A 257 -17.96 11.53 12.33
CA ALA A 257 -19.09 10.66 12.02
C ALA A 257 -19.42 10.67 10.51
N GLY A 258 -19.33 11.81 9.85
CA GLY A 258 -19.49 11.93 8.41
C GLY A 258 -18.35 11.24 7.65
N ALA A 259 -17.11 11.37 8.14
CA ALA A 259 -15.96 10.65 7.56
C ALA A 259 -16.13 9.13 7.68
N LEU A 260 -16.68 8.63 8.80
CA LEU A 260 -17.03 7.21 8.96
C LEU A 260 -18.13 6.78 7.98
N ALA A 261 -19.19 7.58 7.84
CA ALA A 261 -20.28 7.30 6.90
C ALA A 261 -19.77 7.27 5.43
N PHE A 262 -18.91 8.23 5.06
CA PHE A 262 -18.24 8.26 3.75
C PHE A 262 -17.43 6.98 3.51
N HIS A 263 -16.64 6.55 4.48
CA HIS A 263 -15.85 5.31 4.38
C HIS A 263 -16.74 4.10 4.13
N GLN A 264 -17.80 3.94 4.93
CA GLN A 264 -18.76 2.83 4.79
C GLN A 264 -19.46 2.84 3.43
N GLN A 265 -19.79 4.03 2.91
CA GLN A 265 -20.38 4.14 1.58
C GLN A 265 -19.36 3.75 0.49
N LEU A 266 -18.14 4.28 0.57
CA LEU A 266 -17.08 3.97 -0.38
C LEU A 266 -16.72 2.49 -0.38
N GLU A 267 -16.74 1.82 0.79
CA GLU A 267 -16.51 0.39 0.91
C GLU A 267 -17.61 -0.44 0.23
N ARG A 268 -18.88 -0.04 0.39
CA ARG A 268 -20.01 -0.67 -0.34
C ARG A 268 -19.89 -0.52 -1.85
N ASP A 269 -19.44 0.64 -2.31
CA ASP A 269 -19.33 0.97 -3.73
C ASP A 269 -18.00 0.50 -4.36
N ARG A 270 -17.10 -0.08 -3.57
CA ARG A 270 -15.73 -0.41 -3.95
C ARG A 270 -15.63 -1.17 -5.27
N ASP A 271 -16.51 -2.15 -5.52
CA ASP A 271 -16.47 -3.00 -6.70
C ASP A 271 -16.97 -2.30 -7.98
N ALA A 272 -17.72 -1.21 -7.81
CA ALA A 272 -18.20 -0.37 -8.92
C ALA A 272 -17.22 0.75 -9.30
N LEU A 273 -16.14 0.92 -8.54
CA LEU A 273 -15.15 1.95 -8.85
C LEU A 273 -14.31 1.57 -10.08
N PRO A 274 -13.94 2.55 -10.91
CA PRO A 274 -13.14 2.30 -12.10
C PRO A 274 -11.64 2.06 -11.80
N TYR A 275 -11.22 2.17 -10.53
CA TYR A 275 -9.85 1.97 -10.06
C TYR A 275 -9.84 1.42 -8.64
N GLU A 276 -8.71 0.82 -8.26
CA GLU A 276 -8.53 0.25 -6.92
C GLU A 276 -8.40 1.35 -5.86
N VAL A 277 -9.10 1.11 -4.73
CA VAL A 277 -8.98 1.89 -3.50
C VAL A 277 -8.85 0.92 -2.32
N ASP A 278 -8.01 1.24 -1.35
CA ASP A 278 -7.75 0.40 -0.19
C ASP A 278 -8.29 1.00 1.12
N GLY A 279 -9.07 2.09 1.02
CA GLY A 279 -9.65 2.78 2.16
C GLY A 279 -10.03 4.22 1.85
N THR A 280 -10.03 5.01 2.90
CA THR A 280 -10.33 6.44 2.91
C THR A 280 -9.19 7.20 3.57
N VAL A 281 -8.84 8.38 3.07
CA VAL A 281 -7.97 9.32 3.78
C VAL A 281 -8.83 10.39 4.43
N VAL A 282 -8.69 10.55 5.74
CA VAL A 282 -9.38 11.57 6.53
C VAL A 282 -8.38 12.62 6.98
N LYS A 283 -8.64 13.88 6.69
CA LYS A 283 -7.76 15.02 6.99
C LYS A 283 -8.51 16.11 7.75
N VAL A 284 -7.89 16.75 8.73
CA VAL A 284 -8.42 18.01 9.29
C VAL A 284 -8.50 19.04 8.17
N ASP A 285 -9.67 19.68 7.97
CA ASP A 285 -9.89 20.59 6.83
C ASP A 285 -9.08 21.88 6.93
N ASP A 286 -9.01 22.50 8.10
CA ASP A 286 -8.40 23.80 8.36
C ASP A 286 -6.86 23.73 8.41
N PHE A 287 -6.15 24.51 7.59
CA PHE A 287 -4.69 24.54 7.51
C PHE A 287 -4.01 25.16 8.72
N ALA A 288 -4.66 26.10 9.42
CA ALA A 288 -4.08 26.65 10.64
C ALA A 288 -4.07 25.59 11.75
N LEU A 289 -5.11 24.74 11.81
CA LEU A 289 -5.14 23.60 12.71
C LEU A 289 -4.13 22.52 12.30
N GLN A 290 -3.99 22.21 11.01
CA GLN A 290 -2.97 21.29 10.53
C GLN A 290 -1.56 21.76 10.92
N LYS A 291 -1.26 23.05 10.76
CA LYS A 291 0.02 23.63 11.15
C LYS A 291 0.27 23.54 12.66
N ARG A 292 -0.75 23.75 13.49
CA ARG A 292 -0.66 23.56 14.94
C ARG A 292 -0.41 22.10 15.33
N LEU A 293 -1.08 21.16 14.67
CA LEU A 293 -0.92 19.72 14.90
C LEU A 293 0.47 19.23 14.48
N GLY A 294 1.00 19.77 13.39
CA GLY A 294 2.30 19.40 12.88
C GLY A 294 2.41 17.95 12.44
N THR A 295 3.64 17.46 12.41
CA THR A 295 3.96 16.11 11.95
C THR A 295 4.70 15.33 13.04
N LEU A 296 4.62 14.00 12.95
CA LEU A 296 5.54 13.05 13.56
C LEU A 296 6.69 12.78 12.58
N ASN A 297 7.62 11.91 12.96
CA ASN A 297 8.79 11.61 12.12
C ASN A 297 8.42 11.18 10.69
N ARG A 298 7.28 10.49 10.51
CA ARG A 298 6.87 9.92 9.21
C ARG A 298 5.42 10.14 8.83
N SER A 299 4.57 10.64 9.72
CA SER A 299 3.15 10.87 9.49
C SER A 299 2.68 12.22 10.01
N PRO A 300 1.70 12.87 9.37
CA PRO A 300 1.06 14.07 9.91
C PRO A 300 0.09 13.69 11.05
N ARG A 301 0.00 14.51 12.10
CA ARG A 301 -1.01 14.32 13.16
C ARG A 301 -2.42 14.67 12.71
N TRP A 302 -2.56 15.38 11.61
CA TRP A 302 -3.82 15.92 11.09
C TRP A 302 -4.48 15.05 10.01
N ALA A 303 -3.87 13.90 9.66
CA ALA A 303 -4.44 12.99 8.68
C ALA A 303 -4.24 11.53 9.11
N ILE A 304 -5.18 10.67 8.70
CA ILE A 304 -5.15 9.24 8.92
C ILE A 304 -5.70 8.50 7.69
N ALA A 305 -5.14 7.33 7.41
CA ALA A 305 -5.66 6.40 6.43
C ALA A 305 -6.58 5.40 7.14
N PHE A 306 -7.85 5.38 6.80
CA PHE A 306 -8.80 4.40 7.28
C PHE A 306 -8.95 3.30 6.26
N LYS A 307 -8.41 2.13 6.56
CA LYS A 307 -8.33 0.99 5.65
C LYS A 307 -9.66 0.23 5.57
N PHE A 308 -10.00 -0.28 4.37
CA PHE A 308 -11.11 -1.21 4.23
C PHE A 308 -10.80 -2.54 4.94
N ALA A 309 -11.86 -3.22 5.37
CA ALA A 309 -11.73 -4.59 5.80
C ALA A 309 -11.18 -5.45 4.65
N PRO A 310 -10.24 -6.37 4.95
CA PRO A 310 -9.74 -7.28 3.94
C PRO A 310 -10.87 -8.11 3.33
N ARG A 311 -10.80 -8.35 2.02
CA ARG A 311 -11.77 -9.22 1.36
C ARG A 311 -11.52 -10.66 1.76
N GLN A 312 -12.57 -11.32 2.18
CA GLN A 312 -12.56 -12.73 2.58
C GLN A 312 -13.58 -13.52 1.78
N GLU A 313 -13.18 -14.71 1.34
CA GLU A 313 -14.05 -15.67 0.69
C GLU A 313 -13.80 -17.07 1.25
N THR A 314 -14.77 -17.93 1.10
CA THR A 314 -14.65 -19.34 1.54
C THR A 314 -14.29 -20.22 0.36
N THR A 315 -13.34 -21.13 0.58
CA THR A 315 -12.97 -22.16 -0.39
C THR A 315 -12.45 -23.40 0.32
N ARG A 316 -12.16 -24.45 -0.45
CA ARG A 316 -11.67 -25.73 0.08
C ARG A 316 -10.18 -25.91 -0.18
N VAL A 317 -9.46 -26.41 0.83
CA VAL A 317 -8.06 -26.80 0.72
C VAL A 317 -7.95 -28.12 -0.01
N ARG A 318 -7.38 -28.15 -1.22
CA ARG A 318 -7.18 -29.34 -2.05
C ARG A 318 -5.88 -30.06 -1.69
N ALA A 319 -4.84 -29.29 -1.38
CA ALA A 319 -3.51 -29.79 -0.99
C ALA A 319 -2.80 -28.74 -0.14
N ILE A 320 -1.73 -29.13 0.54
CA ILE A 320 -0.77 -28.22 1.16
C ILE A 320 0.60 -28.57 0.59
N GLU A 321 1.20 -27.63 -0.12
CA GLU A 321 2.52 -27.74 -0.71
C GLU A 321 3.55 -26.97 0.11
N VAL A 322 4.83 -27.33 -0.02
CA VAL A 322 5.90 -26.61 0.68
C VAL A 322 6.88 -26.03 -0.35
N SER A 323 6.92 -24.72 -0.44
CA SER A 323 7.89 -23.99 -1.23
C SER A 323 9.15 -23.67 -0.43
N VAL A 324 10.30 -23.58 -1.13
CA VAL A 324 11.59 -23.20 -0.52
C VAL A 324 12.02 -21.85 -1.10
N GLY A 325 12.02 -20.84 -0.28
CA GLY A 325 12.42 -19.49 -0.67
C GLY A 325 13.94 -19.33 -0.83
N ARG A 326 14.38 -18.23 -1.41
CA ARG A 326 15.82 -17.88 -1.64
C ARG A 326 16.65 -17.86 -0.35
N THR A 327 16.05 -17.63 0.79
CA THR A 327 16.72 -17.71 2.11
C THR A 327 16.74 -19.13 2.69
N GLY A 328 16.17 -20.10 1.97
CA GLY A 328 16.02 -21.49 2.41
C GLY A 328 14.80 -21.73 3.29
N THR A 329 13.97 -20.74 3.54
CA THR A 329 12.76 -20.90 4.36
C THR A 329 11.76 -21.83 3.67
N LEU A 330 11.27 -22.83 4.40
CA LEU A 330 10.19 -23.72 3.99
C LEU A 330 8.85 -23.03 4.29
N THR A 331 8.15 -22.63 3.25
CA THR A 331 6.86 -21.92 3.39
C THR A 331 5.73 -22.83 2.93
N PRO A 332 4.82 -23.22 3.82
CA PRO A 332 3.65 -23.99 3.43
C PRO A 332 2.62 -23.11 2.71
N VAL A 333 2.05 -23.63 1.64
CA VAL A 333 1.06 -22.97 0.79
C VAL A 333 -0.14 -23.90 0.60
N ALA A 334 -1.32 -23.41 0.95
CA ALA A 334 -2.56 -24.13 0.67
C ALA A 334 -2.89 -23.99 -0.83
N VAL A 335 -3.05 -25.11 -1.52
CA VAL A 335 -3.64 -25.19 -2.86
C VAL A 335 -5.15 -25.28 -2.66
N LEU A 336 -5.88 -24.36 -3.25
CA LEU A 336 -7.30 -24.13 -3.01
C LEU A 336 -8.16 -24.55 -4.22
N GLU A 337 -9.41 -24.85 -3.99
CA GLU A 337 -10.38 -24.75 -5.06
C GLU A 337 -10.43 -23.31 -5.53
N PRO A 338 -10.43 -23.04 -6.87
CA PRO A 338 -10.42 -21.68 -7.38
C PRO A 338 -11.56 -20.85 -6.80
N VAL A 339 -11.23 -19.68 -6.24
CA VAL A 339 -12.22 -18.78 -5.63
C VAL A 339 -11.97 -17.35 -6.07
N GLY A 340 -13.03 -16.61 -6.37
CA GLY A 340 -12.93 -15.20 -6.76
C GLY A 340 -12.82 -14.30 -5.55
N ILE A 341 -11.68 -13.60 -5.36
CA ILE A 341 -11.50 -12.64 -4.28
C ILE A 341 -11.04 -11.30 -4.89
N GLY A 342 -11.88 -10.28 -4.76
CA GLY A 342 -11.51 -8.95 -5.25
C GLY A 342 -11.26 -8.89 -6.76
N GLY A 343 -12.06 -9.62 -7.56
CA GLY A 343 -11.96 -9.60 -9.03
C GLY A 343 -10.84 -10.45 -9.61
N VAL A 344 -10.11 -11.22 -8.80
CA VAL A 344 -9.13 -12.20 -9.27
C VAL A 344 -9.45 -13.60 -8.76
N THR A 345 -9.03 -14.60 -9.51
CA THR A 345 -9.15 -16.00 -9.07
C THR A 345 -7.93 -16.37 -8.21
N VAL A 346 -8.20 -16.85 -7.01
CA VAL A 346 -7.19 -17.30 -6.05
C VAL A 346 -7.21 -18.83 -6.00
N GLU A 347 -6.07 -19.45 -6.24
CA GLU A 347 -5.86 -20.89 -6.18
C GLU A 347 -4.79 -21.26 -5.13
N HIS A 348 -4.05 -20.30 -4.61
CA HIS A 348 -3.00 -20.50 -3.63
C HIS A 348 -3.09 -19.47 -2.52
N ALA A 349 -2.91 -19.90 -1.27
CA ALA A 349 -2.86 -19.03 -0.11
C ALA A 349 -1.73 -19.45 0.83
N THR A 350 -1.01 -18.48 1.39
CA THR A 350 0.07 -18.81 2.33
C THR A 350 -0.49 -19.32 3.66
N LEU A 351 0.23 -20.27 4.25
CA LEU A 351 0.04 -20.74 5.62
C LEU A 351 1.20 -20.29 6.52
N HIS A 352 2.05 -19.39 6.02
CA HIS A 352 3.20 -18.77 6.69
C HIS A 352 4.25 -19.76 7.20
N ASN A 353 3.93 -20.56 8.23
CA ASN A 353 4.84 -21.49 8.91
C ASN A 353 4.07 -22.60 9.64
N GLN A 354 4.81 -23.50 10.30
CA GLN A 354 4.22 -24.61 11.04
C GLN A 354 3.35 -24.13 12.23
N ASP A 355 3.77 -23.09 12.93
CA ASP A 355 3.05 -22.58 14.10
C ASP A 355 1.68 -22.03 13.69
N GLU A 356 1.59 -21.38 12.52
CA GLU A 356 0.33 -20.88 11.99
C GLU A 356 -0.59 -22.01 11.53
N ILE A 357 -0.04 -23.08 10.94
CA ILE A 357 -0.81 -24.31 10.62
C ILE A 357 -1.42 -24.91 11.90
N GLU A 358 -0.62 -25.00 12.96
CA GLU A 358 -1.08 -25.55 14.23
C GLU A 358 -2.09 -24.64 14.93
N ARG A 359 -1.88 -23.32 14.90
CA ARG A 359 -2.81 -22.33 15.44
C ARG A 359 -4.17 -22.38 14.75
N LEU A 360 -4.20 -22.49 13.43
CA LEU A 360 -5.40 -22.58 12.63
C LEU A 360 -5.99 -24.01 12.68
N ASP A 361 -5.18 -25.02 12.96
CA ASP A 361 -5.49 -26.43 12.79
C ASP A 361 -6.02 -26.73 11.38
N VAL A 362 -5.36 -26.15 10.36
CA VAL A 362 -5.76 -26.33 8.97
C VAL A 362 -5.31 -27.68 8.44
N ARG A 363 -6.20 -28.36 7.71
CA ARG A 363 -5.99 -29.70 7.14
C ARG A 363 -6.41 -29.74 5.69
N ILE A 364 -5.86 -30.69 4.94
CA ILE A 364 -6.32 -30.96 3.57
C ILE A 364 -7.77 -31.41 3.63
N GLY A 365 -8.61 -30.82 2.77
CA GLY A 365 -10.04 -31.05 2.73
C GLY A 365 -10.88 -30.05 3.52
N ASP A 366 -10.27 -29.23 4.38
CA ASP A 366 -11.00 -28.21 5.13
C ASP A 366 -11.60 -27.13 4.23
N THR A 367 -12.77 -26.63 4.62
CA THR A 367 -13.28 -25.35 4.14
C THR A 367 -12.63 -24.23 4.97
N VAL A 368 -12.06 -23.25 4.31
CA VAL A 368 -11.30 -22.16 4.92
C VAL A 368 -11.76 -20.78 4.45
N PHE A 369 -11.66 -19.78 5.32
CA PHE A 369 -11.70 -18.39 4.90
C PHE A 369 -10.33 -17.98 4.39
N VAL A 370 -10.31 -17.47 3.18
CA VAL A 370 -9.11 -16.91 2.55
C VAL A 370 -9.28 -15.41 2.47
N GLU A 371 -8.27 -14.69 2.93
CA GLU A 371 -8.21 -13.24 2.93
C GLU A 371 -7.21 -12.77 1.90
N ARG A 372 -7.58 -11.72 1.17
CA ARG A 372 -6.68 -10.96 0.32
C ARG A 372 -6.67 -9.52 0.82
N ALA A 373 -5.65 -9.17 1.60
CA ALA A 373 -5.45 -7.82 2.10
C ALA A 373 -4.48 -7.08 1.18
N GLY A 374 -4.86 -5.88 0.73
CA GLY A 374 -3.98 -5.00 -0.05
C GLY A 374 -3.41 -5.65 -1.31
N ASP A 375 -4.19 -6.42 -2.02
CA ASP A 375 -3.90 -6.99 -3.34
C ASP A 375 -2.66 -7.88 -3.52
N VAL A 376 -2.00 -8.37 -2.44
CA VAL A 376 -0.68 -8.95 -2.62
C VAL A 376 -0.61 -10.46 -2.46
N ILE A 377 -0.81 -11.01 -1.29
CA ILE A 377 -0.69 -12.47 -1.07
C ILE A 377 -1.91 -12.98 -0.32
N PRO A 378 -2.70 -13.88 -0.94
CA PRO A 378 -3.80 -14.53 -0.23
C PRO A 378 -3.27 -15.35 0.94
N LYS A 379 -3.94 -15.28 2.08
CA LYS A 379 -3.65 -16.09 3.26
C LYS A 379 -4.90 -16.79 3.80
N VAL A 380 -4.73 -17.95 4.40
CA VAL A 380 -5.78 -18.62 5.16
C VAL A 380 -5.87 -17.97 6.53
N VAL A 381 -7.07 -17.50 6.90
CA VAL A 381 -7.27 -16.79 8.18
C VAL A 381 -8.06 -17.59 9.20
N LYS A 382 -8.93 -18.48 8.72
CA LYS A 382 -9.80 -19.28 9.59
C LYS A 382 -10.22 -20.57 8.91
N VAL A 383 -10.40 -21.63 9.70
CA VAL A 383 -11.01 -22.92 9.28
C VAL A 383 -12.47 -22.95 9.72
N VAL A 384 -13.35 -23.41 8.83
CA VAL A 384 -14.76 -23.68 9.13
C VAL A 384 -14.85 -25.12 9.64
N ARG A 385 -14.64 -25.31 10.94
CA ARG A 385 -14.51 -26.64 11.55
C ARG A 385 -15.78 -27.48 11.42
N GLU A 386 -16.93 -26.85 11.32
CA GLU A 386 -18.24 -27.47 11.14
C GLU A 386 -18.38 -28.21 9.80
N LEU A 387 -17.58 -27.80 8.81
CA LEU A 387 -17.54 -28.37 7.46
C LEU A 387 -16.34 -29.30 7.23
N ARG A 388 -15.59 -29.63 8.28
CA ARG A 388 -14.41 -30.49 8.18
C ARG A 388 -14.80 -31.94 7.86
N PRO A 389 -14.18 -32.55 6.84
CA PRO A 389 -14.35 -33.99 6.59
C PRO A 389 -13.84 -34.87 7.77
N PRO A 390 -14.45 -36.01 8.04
CA PRO A 390 -14.13 -36.82 9.23
C PRO A 390 -12.70 -37.37 9.25
N ASP A 391 -12.13 -37.69 8.09
CA ASP A 391 -10.86 -38.43 7.98
C ASP A 391 -9.63 -37.52 7.71
N THR A 392 -9.70 -36.24 8.10
CA THR A 392 -8.60 -35.31 7.90
C THR A 392 -7.50 -35.46 8.97
N VAL A 393 -6.26 -35.42 8.53
CA VAL A 393 -5.07 -35.46 9.43
C VAL A 393 -4.38 -34.14 9.53
N PRO A 394 -3.80 -33.80 10.71
CA PRO A 394 -2.97 -32.60 10.84
C PRO A 394 -1.79 -32.61 9.89
N PHE A 395 -1.55 -31.48 9.22
CA PHE A 395 -0.39 -31.33 8.35
C PHE A 395 0.86 -30.93 9.15
N ARG A 396 2.00 -31.51 8.77
CA ARG A 396 3.31 -31.12 9.29
C ARG A 396 4.29 -30.85 8.16
N LEU A 397 5.13 -29.84 8.35
CA LEU A 397 6.22 -29.60 7.40
C LEU A 397 7.14 -30.81 7.34
N PRO A 398 7.69 -31.13 6.16
CA PRO A 398 8.66 -32.23 6.00
C PRO A 398 9.92 -31.97 6.81
N GLU A 399 10.49 -33.03 7.38
CA GLU A 399 11.75 -32.99 8.10
C GLU A 399 12.96 -32.75 7.20
N THR A 400 12.78 -32.88 5.89
CA THR A 400 13.81 -32.66 4.88
C THR A 400 13.36 -31.65 3.84
N CYS A 401 14.29 -30.91 3.28
CA CYS A 401 14.03 -29.96 2.20
C CYS A 401 13.46 -30.69 0.97
N PRO A 402 12.28 -30.29 0.47
CA PRO A 402 11.67 -30.97 -0.68
C PRO A 402 12.44 -30.79 -2.00
N VAL A 403 13.41 -29.85 -2.05
CA VAL A 403 14.19 -29.57 -3.24
C VAL A 403 15.55 -30.29 -3.27
N CYS A 404 16.25 -30.38 -2.13
CA CYS A 404 17.60 -30.96 -2.11
C CYS A 404 17.77 -32.13 -1.15
N GLY A 405 16.72 -32.52 -0.39
CA GLY A 405 16.76 -33.64 0.55
C GLY A 405 17.52 -33.41 1.86
N GLU A 406 18.18 -32.26 2.05
CA GLU A 406 18.90 -31.93 3.28
C GLU A 406 17.95 -31.79 4.46
N ALA A 407 18.37 -32.18 5.67
CA ALA A 407 17.56 -32.06 6.87
C ALA A 407 17.17 -30.59 7.09
N ALA A 408 15.90 -30.32 7.24
CA ALA A 408 15.37 -29.01 7.54
C ALA A 408 15.59 -28.69 9.03
N VAL A 409 16.03 -27.47 9.34
CA VAL A 409 16.37 -27.04 10.70
C VAL A 409 15.51 -25.88 11.11
N ARG A 410 15.00 -25.93 12.33
CA ARG A 410 14.39 -24.79 13.01
C ARG A 410 15.29 -24.41 14.18
N ALA A 411 15.84 -23.21 14.15
CA ALA A 411 16.67 -22.72 15.24
C ALA A 411 15.81 -22.45 16.48
N GLU A 412 16.41 -22.53 17.66
CA GLU A 412 15.73 -22.26 18.92
C GLU A 412 15.27 -20.80 18.97
N GLY A 413 14.00 -20.56 19.22
CA GLY A 413 13.38 -19.23 19.21
C GLY A 413 12.94 -18.72 17.84
N GLU A 414 13.23 -19.43 16.73
CA GLU A 414 12.74 -19.07 15.40
C GLU A 414 11.43 -19.76 15.06
N VAL A 415 10.53 -19.06 14.34
CA VAL A 415 9.29 -19.63 13.79
C VAL A 415 9.49 -20.27 12.43
N ALA A 416 10.59 -19.96 11.76
CA ALA A 416 10.88 -20.41 10.40
C ALA A 416 11.71 -21.70 10.40
N THR A 417 11.21 -22.73 9.68
CA THR A 417 11.98 -23.93 9.34
C THR A 417 12.76 -23.65 8.05
N ARG A 418 14.07 -23.98 8.02
CA ARG A 418 14.95 -23.63 6.90
C ARG A 418 15.76 -24.83 6.41
N CYS A 419 16.02 -24.85 5.10
CA CYS A 419 17.06 -25.69 4.51
C CYS A 419 18.43 -25.06 4.80
N PRO A 420 19.37 -25.71 5.50
CA PRO A 420 20.69 -25.18 5.80
C PRO A 420 21.66 -25.25 4.61
N ASN A 421 21.34 -26.05 3.59
CA ASN A 421 22.21 -26.26 2.43
C ASN A 421 22.37 -24.97 1.60
N ARG A 422 23.58 -24.40 1.61
CA ARG A 422 23.91 -23.18 0.82
C ARG A 422 23.89 -23.40 -0.70
N ARG A 423 23.98 -24.67 -1.14
CA ARG A 423 23.92 -25.04 -2.55
C ARG A 423 22.57 -25.61 -2.95
N CYS A 424 21.54 -25.40 -2.16
CA CYS A 424 20.19 -25.82 -2.53
C CYS A 424 19.74 -25.12 -3.81
N PRO A 425 19.25 -25.86 -4.84
CA PRO A 425 18.79 -25.25 -6.09
C PRO A 425 17.68 -24.21 -5.95
N ALA A 426 16.96 -24.19 -4.81
CA ALA A 426 15.91 -23.20 -4.53
C ALA A 426 16.47 -21.86 -4.01
N LYS A 427 17.74 -21.75 -3.69
CA LYS A 427 18.40 -20.53 -3.20
C LYS A 427 19.15 -19.84 -4.33
#